data_bf330b6685924c654df5a7846e446222
#
_entry.id   bf330b6685924c654df5a7846e446222
#
_cell.length_a   1.000
_cell.length_b   1.000
_cell.length_c   1.000
_cell.angle_alpha   90.00
_cell.angle_beta   90.00
_cell.angle_gamma   90.00
#
_symmetry.space_group_name_H-M   'P 1'
#
loop_
_entity.id
_entity.type
_entity.pdbx_description
1 polymer ?
#
loop_
_entity_poly.entity_id
_entity_poly.type
_entity_poly.pdbx_seq_one_letter_code
_entity_poly.pdbx_strand_id
1 'polypeptide(L)'
;LIAAKAGAEAVYLSGASIAYTRFGRSDIGLVSVSEVHDTLAAITDRIDIPVIVDADTGFGNALNVQRTVRQFERVGASAIQLEDQSFPKRCGHLAGKTLVSKNEMVGKIKASLDARKNENTVIIARTDARAVEGLDAAFDRAAAYRDAGADILFIEAPQSLEEMKNI
;
A
#
# COMPACT_ATOMS: atom_id res chain seq x y z
N LEU A 1 -13.18 -13.49 7.59
CA LEU A 1 -13.73 -14.82 7.78
C LEU A 1 -14.78 -15.18 6.71
N ILE A 2 -15.79 -14.31 6.48
CA ILE A 2 -16.84 -14.56 5.46
C ILE A 2 -16.24 -14.70 4.07
N ALA A 3 -15.35 -13.78 3.67
CA ALA A 3 -14.68 -13.84 2.38
C ALA A 3 -13.89 -15.16 2.19
N ALA A 4 -13.10 -15.55 3.20
CA ALA A 4 -12.37 -16.83 3.16
C ALA A 4 -13.31 -18.03 3.01
N LYS A 5 -14.42 -18.06 3.78
CA LYS A 5 -15.43 -19.13 3.65
C LYS A 5 -16.17 -19.12 2.31
N ALA A 6 -16.25 -17.98 1.65
CA ALA A 6 -16.84 -17.83 0.31
C ALA A 6 -15.86 -18.19 -0.82
N GLY A 7 -14.63 -18.63 -0.49
CA GLY A 7 -13.63 -19.07 -1.46
C GLY A 7 -12.72 -17.97 -1.99
N ALA A 8 -12.61 -16.85 -1.30
CA ALA A 8 -11.59 -15.85 -1.65
C ALA A 8 -10.19 -16.43 -1.44
N GLU A 9 -9.30 -16.23 -2.41
CA GLU A 9 -7.92 -16.72 -2.37
C GLU A 9 -7.00 -15.78 -1.57
N ALA A 10 -7.37 -14.51 -1.42
CA ALA A 10 -6.69 -13.51 -0.60
C ALA A 10 -7.69 -12.46 -0.13
N VAL A 11 -7.33 -11.68 0.88
CA VAL A 11 -8.09 -10.49 1.31
C VAL A 11 -7.19 -9.26 1.32
N TYR A 12 -7.77 -8.10 1.02
CA TYR A 12 -7.10 -6.82 1.09
C TYR A 12 -7.61 -6.02 2.30
N LEU A 13 -6.70 -5.67 3.21
CA LEU A 13 -6.98 -4.79 4.35
C LEU A 13 -6.71 -3.35 3.96
N SER A 14 -7.76 -2.62 3.63
CA SER A 14 -7.70 -1.22 3.20
C SER A 14 -7.66 -0.26 4.39
N GLY A 15 -6.78 0.75 4.35
CA GLY A 15 -6.78 1.88 5.28
C GLY A 15 -8.12 2.64 5.26
N ALA A 16 -8.69 2.85 4.08
CA ALA A 16 -10.02 3.45 3.91
C ALA A 16 -11.11 2.65 4.63
N SER A 17 -11.10 1.32 4.51
CA SER A 17 -12.07 0.48 5.21
C SER A 17 -11.96 0.61 6.73
N ILE A 18 -10.76 0.69 7.28
CA ILE A 18 -10.55 0.94 8.72
C ILE A 18 -11.10 2.32 9.10
N ALA A 19 -10.77 3.37 8.33
CA ALA A 19 -11.25 4.72 8.60
C ALA A 19 -12.78 4.79 8.66
N TYR A 20 -13.47 4.18 7.70
CA TYR A 20 -14.93 4.20 7.63
C TYR A 20 -15.57 3.32 8.69
N THR A 21 -15.11 2.09 8.89
CA THR A 21 -15.81 1.10 9.72
C THR A 21 -15.50 1.21 11.21
N ARG A 22 -14.26 1.55 11.58
CA ARG A 22 -13.87 1.70 12.98
C ARG A 22 -14.05 3.10 13.51
N PHE A 23 -13.86 4.12 12.68
CA PHE A 23 -13.80 5.51 13.15
C PHE A 23 -14.90 6.40 12.58
N GLY A 24 -15.66 5.96 11.57
CA GLY A 24 -16.67 6.77 10.90
C GLY A 24 -16.06 8.04 10.29
N ARG A 25 -14.83 7.96 9.78
CA ARG A 25 -14.07 9.09 9.23
C ARG A 25 -13.68 8.84 7.79
N SER A 26 -13.47 9.92 7.05
CA SER A 26 -12.92 9.87 5.70
C SER A 26 -11.48 9.39 5.71
N ASP A 27 -11.07 8.76 4.61
CA ASP A 27 -9.70 8.29 4.38
C ASP A 27 -8.79 9.46 3.96
N ILE A 28 -8.21 10.13 4.94
CA ILE A 28 -7.35 11.31 4.80
C ILE A 28 -6.10 11.22 5.68
N GLY A 29 -5.58 10.01 5.88
CA GLY A 29 -4.36 9.79 6.65
C GLY A 29 -4.54 9.89 8.18
N LEU A 30 -5.75 9.64 8.70
CA LEU A 30 -6.04 9.69 10.15
C LEU A 30 -5.76 8.37 10.87
N VAL A 31 -5.75 7.25 10.13
CA VAL A 31 -5.50 5.93 10.70
C VAL A 31 -4.01 5.78 11.00
N SER A 32 -3.67 5.41 12.21
CA SER A 32 -2.28 5.20 12.63
C SER A 32 -1.76 3.81 12.27
N VAL A 33 -0.44 3.66 12.21
CA VAL A 33 0.23 2.36 12.00
C VAL A 33 -0.22 1.32 13.03
N SER A 34 -0.43 1.72 14.29
CA SER A 34 -0.86 0.81 15.36
C SER A 34 -2.28 0.30 15.15
N GLU A 35 -3.18 1.16 14.68
CA GLU A 35 -4.57 0.77 14.40
C GLU A 35 -4.68 -0.18 13.21
N VAL A 36 -3.83 0.00 12.18
CA VAL A 36 -3.72 -0.96 11.07
C VAL A 36 -3.13 -2.27 11.56
N HIS A 37 -2.03 -2.22 12.32
CA HIS A 37 -1.39 -3.40 12.91
C HIS A 37 -2.37 -4.25 13.74
N ASP A 38 -3.12 -3.62 14.65
CA ASP A 38 -4.05 -4.33 15.53
C ASP A 38 -5.21 -4.95 14.73
N THR A 39 -5.66 -4.27 13.67
CA THR A 39 -6.69 -4.80 12.77
C THR A 39 -6.15 -5.97 11.96
N LEU A 40 -4.93 -5.87 11.43
CA LEU A 40 -4.24 -6.94 10.71
C LEU A 40 -4.07 -8.17 11.61
N ALA A 41 -3.55 -8.00 12.82
CA ALA A 41 -3.35 -9.08 13.77
C ALA A 41 -4.66 -9.83 14.07
N ALA A 42 -5.76 -9.08 14.27
CA ALA A 42 -7.07 -9.68 14.52
C ALA A 42 -7.63 -10.45 13.30
N ILE A 43 -7.27 -10.05 12.07
CA ILE A 43 -7.68 -10.76 10.85
C ILE A 43 -6.86 -12.03 10.67
N THR A 44 -5.53 -11.94 10.75
CA THR A 44 -4.62 -13.07 10.53
C THR A 44 -4.76 -14.16 11.58
N ASP A 45 -5.20 -13.83 12.80
CA ASP A 45 -5.57 -14.81 13.84
C ASP A 45 -6.78 -15.67 13.45
N ARG A 46 -7.58 -15.25 12.48
CA ARG A 46 -8.87 -15.88 12.15
C ARG A 46 -8.97 -16.48 10.77
N ILE A 47 -8.01 -16.23 9.88
CA ILE A 47 -8.01 -16.73 8.51
C ILE A 47 -6.63 -17.20 8.11
N ASP A 48 -6.56 -18.26 7.30
CA ASP A 48 -5.32 -18.84 6.80
C ASP A 48 -4.97 -18.39 5.37
N ILE A 49 -5.88 -17.62 4.71
CA ILE A 49 -5.61 -17.09 3.37
C ILE A 49 -4.74 -15.81 3.44
N PRO A 50 -3.95 -15.53 2.39
CA PRO A 50 -3.07 -14.36 2.36
C PRO A 50 -3.80 -13.04 2.64
N VAL A 51 -3.14 -12.17 3.42
CA VAL A 51 -3.62 -10.80 3.68
C VAL A 51 -2.67 -9.80 3.05
N ILE A 52 -3.20 -9.01 2.12
CA ILE A 52 -2.54 -7.84 1.55
C ILE A 52 -2.91 -6.64 2.43
N VAL A 53 -1.92 -5.93 2.98
CA VAL A 53 -2.18 -4.79 3.86
C VAL A 53 -1.81 -3.46 3.19
N ASP A 54 -2.73 -2.51 3.26
CA ASP A 54 -2.50 -1.12 2.89
C ASP A 54 -1.66 -0.45 3.98
N ALA A 55 -0.45 -0.06 3.64
CA ALA A 55 0.46 0.65 4.53
C ALA A 55 0.52 2.16 4.22
N ASP A 56 -0.47 2.68 3.50
CA ASP A 56 -0.51 4.09 3.10
C ASP A 56 0.87 4.55 2.56
N THR A 57 1.40 5.65 3.06
CA THR A 57 2.72 6.18 2.67
C THR A 57 3.89 5.56 3.45
N GLY A 58 3.64 4.51 4.24
CA GLY A 58 4.60 3.88 5.15
C GLY A 58 4.67 4.53 6.53
N PHE A 59 3.73 5.44 6.84
CA PHE A 59 3.59 6.16 8.12
C PHE A 59 4.80 7.03 8.49
N GLY A 60 5.48 7.57 7.47
CA GLY A 60 6.59 8.50 7.67
C GLY A 60 7.72 8.34 6.63
N ASN A 61 8.96 8.54 7.06
CA ASN A 61 10.14 8.42 6.21
C ASN A 61 10.60 6.94 6.08
N ALA A 62 11.74 6.70 5.41
CA ALA A 62 12.29 5.37 5.19
C ALA A 62 12.51 4.56 6.49
N LEU A 63 12.88 5.20 7.61
CA LEU A 63 13.02 4.52 8.91
C LEU A 63 11.67 4.08 9.49
N ASN A 64 10.63 4.89 9.28
CA ASN A 64 9.27 4.51 9.66
C ASN A 64 8.79 3.33 8.81
N VAL A 65 9.08 3.33 7.52
CA VAL A 65 8.76 2.22 6.60
C VAL A 65 9.40 0.92 7.08
N GLN A 66 10.69 0.93 7.45
CA GLN A 66 11.34 -0.26 8.00
C GLN A 66 10.61 -0.80 9.23
N ARG A 67 10.19 0.09 10.14
CA ARG A 67 9.42 -0.29 11.32
C ARG A 67 8.07 -0.88 10.94
N THR A 68 7.36 -0.26 10.03
CA THR A 68 6.04 -0.69 9.54
C THR A 68 6.11 -2.10 8.94
N VAL A 69 7.06 -2.34 8.05
CA VAL A 69 7.25 -3.66 7.41
C VAL A 69 7.51 -4.73 8.47
N ARG A 70 8.43 -4.50 9.41
CA ARG A 70 8.72 -5.45 10.48
C ARG A 70 7.53 -5.74 11.39
N GLN A 71 6.69 -4.73 11.65
CA GLN A 71 5.50 -4.89 12.47
C GLN A 71 4.43 -5.71 11.74
N PHE A 72 4.16 -5.39 10.49
CA PHE A 72 3.14 -6.07 9.69
C PHE A 72 3.53 -7.51 9.35
N GLU A 73 4.80 -7.76 9.03
CA GLU A 73 5.31 -9.12 8.87
C GLU A 73 5.10 -9.99 10.11
N ARG A 74 5.39 -9.46 11.29
CA ARG A 74 5.25 -10.20 12.56
C ARG A 74 3.84 -10.65 12.85
N VAL A 75 2.84 -9.95 12.36
CA VAL A 75 1.43 -10.29 12.53
C VAL A 75 0.81 -10.88 11.28
N GLY A 76 1.63 -11.38 10.33
CA GLY A 76 1.20 -12.25 9.26
C GLY A 76 0.76 -11.54 7.97
N ALA A 77 1.21 -10.31 7.70
CA ALA A 77 1.05 -9.71 6.37
C ALA A 77 1.73 -10.58 5.30
N SER A 78 0.99 -10.95 4.27
CA SER A 78 1.53 -11.67 3.11
C SER A 78 2.03 -10.71 2.04
N ALA A 79 1.42 -9.53 1.93
CA ALA A 79 1.88 -8.45 1.08
C ALA A 79 1.64 -7.10 1.76
N ILE A 80 2.54 -6.14 1.50
CA ILE A 80 2.51 -4.79 2.07
C ILE A 80 2.54 -3.80 0.91
N GLN A 81 1.48 -3.00 0.79
CA GLN A 81 1.38 -1.98 -0.24
C GLN A 81 1.77 -0.62 0.32
N LEU A 82 2.68 0.06 -0.37
CA LEU A 82 3.13 1.42 -0.10
C LEU A 82 2.79 2.33 -1.28
N GLU A 83 2.33 3.54 -1.01
CA GLU A 83 2.01 4.53 -2.04
C GLU A 83 2.92 5.76 -1.98
N ASP A 84 3.08 6.45 -3.12
CA ASP A 84 3.95 7.61 -3.28
C ASP A 84 3.28 8.96 -2.98
N GLN A 85 2.14 8.97 -2.31
CA GLN A 85 1.54 10.21 -1.84
C GLN A 85 2.38 10.87 -0.74
N SER A 86 2.34 12.20 -0.67
CA SER A 86 2.84 12.93 0.51
C SER A 86 1.80 12.90 1.63
N PHE A 87 2.26 13.00 2.88
CA PHE A 87 1.35 13.07 4.03
C PHE A 87 0.86 14.53 4.25
N PRO A 88 -0.44 14.75 4.58
CA PRO A 88 -1.50 13.77 4.76
C PRO A 88 -2.01 13.23 3.42
N LYS A 89 -2.07 11.90 3.31
CA LYS A 89 -2.56 11.24 2.09
C LYS A 89 -4.08 11.38 1.94
N ARG A 90 -4.60 11.06 0.77
CA ARG A 90 -6.03 11.01 0.47
C ARG A 90 -6.37 9.70 -0.23
N CYS A 91 -7.62 9.27 -0.13
CA CYS A 91 -8.12 8.14 -0.92
C CYS A 91 -7.80 8.34 -2.40
N GLY A 92 -7.36 7.29 -3.09
CA GLY A 92 -6.94 7.32 -4.50
C GLY A 92 -7.95 7.95 -5.46
N HIS A 93 -9.24 7.89 -5.13
CA HIS A 93 -10.32 8.48 -5.93
C HIS A 93 -10.60 9.96 -5.62
N LEU A 94 -9.99 10.54 -4.58
CA LEU A 94 -10.20 11.93 -4.22
C LEU A 94 -9.20 12.85 -4.94
N ALA A 95 -9.65 14.07 -5.24
CA ALA A 95 -8.81 15.12 -5.80
C ALA A 95 -7.89 15.75 -4.73
N GLY A 96 -6.85 16.47 -5.20
CA GLY A 96 -5.94 17.22 -4.35
C GLY A 96 -4.86 16.37 -3.68
N LYS A 97 -4.54 15.20 -4.24
CA LYS A 97 -3.37 14.41 -3.88
C LYS A 97 -2.09 15.17 -4.25
N THR A 98 -1.06 14.99 -3.46
CA THR A 98 0.30 15.43 -3.75
C THR A 98 1.25 14.26 -3.58
N LEU A 99 2.34 14.25 -4.34
CA LEU A 99 3.26 13.12 -4.36
C LEU A 99 4.60 13.51 -3.72
N VAL A 100 5.25 12.53 -3.11
CA VAL A 100 6.68 12.63 -2.79
C VAL A 100 7.51 12.52 -4.07
N SER A 101 8.75 12.94 -4.02
CA SER A 101 9.66 12.75 -5.16
C SER A 101 9.82 11.24 -5.48
N LYS A 102 10.04 10.93 -6.77
CA LYS A 102 10.34 9.57 -7.22
C LYS A 102 11.49 8.93 -6.41
N ASN A 103 12.55 9.72 -6.16
CA ASN A 103 13.71 9.25 -5.38
C ASN A 103 13.37 8.96 -3.92
N GLU A 104 12.48 9.73 -3.30
CA GLU A 104 12.01 9.46 -1.94
C GLU A 104 11.26 8.13 -1.88
N MET A 105 10.35 7.89 -2.82
CA MET A 105 9.62 6.61 -2.88
C MET A 105 10.56 5.42 -3.17
N VAL A 106 11.53 5.58 -4.07
CA VAL A 106 12.61 4.59 -4.30
C VAL A 106 13.35 4.28 -2.99
N GLY A 107 13.65 5.29 -2.19
CA GLY A 107 14.26 5.12 -0.87
C GLY A 107 13.37 4.33 0.09
N LYS A 108 12.06 4.59 0.10
CA LYS A 108 11.08 3.84 0.90
C LYS A 108 10.95 2.38 0.47
N ILE A 109 10.95 2.09 -0.84
CA ILE A 109 10.91 0.74 -1.37
C ILE A 109 12.16 -0.04 -0.95
N LYS A 110 13.35 0.52 -1.13
CA LYS A 110 14.60 -0.10 -0.69
C LYS A 110 14.61 -0.37 0.83
N ALA A 111 14.14 0.60 1.62
CA ALA A 111 14.00 0.43 3.07
C ALA A 111 13.02 -0.69 3.45
N SER A 112 11.96 -0.90 2.65
CA SER A 112 11.02 -2.02 2.84
C SER A 112 11.69 -3.36 2.60
N LEU A 113 12.45 -3.47 1.52
CA LEU A 113 13.19 -4.68 1.15
C LEU A 113 14.28 -5.01 2.18
N ASP A 114 15.01 -4.02 2.66
CA ASP A 114 16.01 -4.19 3.72
C ASP A 114 15.40 -4.62 5.06
N ALA A 115 14.17 -4.21 5.33
CA ALA A 115 13.46 -4.53 6.56
C ALA A 115 12.80 -5.91 6.53
N ARG A 116 12.41 -6.38 5.35
CA ARG A 116 11.75 -7.65 5.11
C ARG A 116 12.64 -8.81 5.56
N LYS A 117 12.08 -9.71 6.37
CA LYS A 117 12.77 -10.90 6.85
C LYS A 117 12.36 -12.18 6.15
N ASN A 118 11.11 -12.23 5.70
CA ASN A 118 10.56 -13.34 4.92
C ASN A 118 10.54 -12.97 3.45
N GLU A 119 11.29 -13.65 2.61
CA GLU A 119 11.36 -13.41 1.17
C GLU A 119 10.01 -13.58 0.46
N ASN A 120 9.07 -14.32 1.06
CA ASN A 120 7.72 -14.49 0.55
C ASN A 120 6.79 -13.31 0.88
N THR A 121 7.19 -12.36 1.74
CA THR A 121 6.42 -11.13 1.98
C THR A 121 6.57 -10.22 0.77
N VAL A 122 5.49 -9.98 0.06
CA VAL A 122 5.47 -9.20 -1.19
C VAL A 122 5.43 -7.70 -0.88
N ILE A 123 6.27 -6.91 -1.53
CA ILE A 123 6.24 -5.43 -1.47
C ILE A 123 5.58 -4.90 -2.74
N ILE A 124 4.42 -4.26 -2.56
CA ILE A 124 3.65 -3.65 -3.65
C ILE A 124 3.93 -2.15 -3.65
N ALA A 125 4.46 -1.64 -4.76
CA ALA A 125 4.66 -0.20 -4.96
C ALA A 125 3.52 0.38 -5.76
N ARG A 126 2.72 1.24 -5.11
CA ARG A 126 1.63 1.98 -5.73
C ARG A 126 2.09 3.39 -6.09
N THR A 127 1.69 3.84 -7.28
CA THR A 127 1.80 5.25 -7.66
C THR A 127 0.43 5.86 -7.93
N ASP A 128 0.20 7.03 -7.36
CA ASP A 128 -0.96 7.88 -7.61
C ASP A 128 -0.70 8.94 -8.71
N ALA A 129 0.43 8.84 -9.41
CA ALA A 129 0.87 9.83 -10.38
C ALA A 129 -0.09 9.98 -11.57
N ARG A 130 -0.85 8.92 -11.93
CA ARG A 130 -1.81 9.02 -13.03
C ARG A 130 -2.75 10.21 -12.88
N ALA A 131 -3.26 10.44 -11.68
CA ALA A 131 -4.22 11.52 -11.41
C ALA A 131 -3.56 12.89 -11.21
N VAL A 132 -2.27 12.95 -10.90
CA VAL A 132 -1.54 14.18 -10.52
C VAL A 132 -0.63 14.68 -11.63
N GLU A 133 0.12 13.78 -12.28
CA GLU A 133 1.18 14.08 -13.24
C GLU A 133 0.91 13.48 -14.64
N GLY A 134 -0.10 12.61 -14.77
CA GLY A 134 -0.46 11.91 -16.01
C GLY A 134 0.10 10.49 -16.10
N LEU A 135 -0.33 9.77 -17.15
CA LEU A 135 -0.04 8.35 -17.31
C LEU A 135 1.44 8.07 -17.58
N ASP A 136 2.09 8.88 -18.41
CA ASP A 136 3.51 8.72 -18.73
C ASP A 136 4.39 8.86 -17.47
N ALA A 137 4.07 9.82 -16.61
CA ALA A 137 4.75 10.00 -15.33
C ALA A 137 4.49 8.80 -14.39
N ALA A 138 3.30 8.22 -14.40
CA ALA A 138 3.00 7.02 -13.63
C ALA A 138 3.84 5.83 -14.12
N PHE A 139 4.03 5.66 -15.42
CA PHE A 139 4.92 4.62 -15.99
C PHE A 139 6.39 4.86 -15.62
N ASP A 140 6.87 6.11 -15.71
CA ASP A 140 8.26 6.45 -15.32
C ASP A 140 8.52 6.15 -13.84
N ARG A 141 7.56 6.47 -12.97
CA ARG A 141 7.64 6.12 -11.54
C ARG A 141 7.58 4.61 -11.31
N ALA A 142 6.63 3.92 -11.93
CA ALA A 142 6.48 2.47 -11.83
C ALA A 142 7.75 1.73 -12.28
N ALA A 143 8.37 2.15 -13.38
CA ALA A 143 9.64 1.61 -13.85
C ALA A 143 10.76 1.79 -12.80
N ALA A 144 10.88 2.98 -12.20
CA ALA A 144 11.86 3.24 -11.15
C ALA A 144 11.61 2.41 -9.89
N TYR A 145 10.33 2.14 -9.56
CA TYR A 145 9.96 1.31 -8.40
C TYR A 145 10.27 -0.17 -8.63
N ARG A 146 10.02 -0.67 -9.85
CA ARG A 146 10.49 -2.00 -10.29
C ARG A 146 12.00 -2.12 -10.15
N ASP A 147 12.73 -1.15 -10.69
CA ASP A 147 14.20 -1.15 -10.67
C ASP A 147 14.76 -1.01 -9.25
N ALA A 148 13.98 -0.45 -8.31
CA ALA A 148 14.27 -0.44 -6.90
C ALA A 148 14.04 -1.80 -6.20
N GLY A 149 13.33 -2.73 -6.87
CA GLY A 149 13.10 -4.09 -6.39
C GLY A 149 11.68 -4.36 -5.88
N ALA A 150 10.70 -3.48 -6.16
CA ALA A 150 9.31 -3.77 -5.83
C ALA A 150 8.85 -5.05 -6.54
N ASP A 151 8.16 -5.93 -5.81
CA ASP A 151 7.71 -7.23 -6.32
C ASP A 151 6.48 -7.08 -7.23
N ILE A 152 5.59 -6.14 -6.91
CA ILE A 152 4.37 -5.82 -7.68
C ILE A 152 4.27 -4.30 -7.84
N LEU A 153 3.80 -3.88 -9.02
CA LEU A 153 3.49 -2.48 -9.31
C LEU A 153 1.98 -2.27 -9.36
N PHE A 154 1.52 -1.14 -8.83
CA PHE A 154 0.12 -0.76 -8.85
C PHE A 154 -0.01 0.71 -9.29
N ILE A 155 -0.63 0.94 -10.45
CA ILE A 155 -0.94 2.29 -10.94
C ILE A 155 -2.39 2.61 -10.60
N GLU A 156 -2.58 3.60 -9.73
CA GLU A 156 -3.90 3.98 -9.20
C GLU A 156 -4.73 4.78 -10.22
N ALA A 157 -6.03 4.52 -10.22
CA ALA A 157 -7.05 5.28 -10.92
C ALA A 157 -6.84 5.46 -12.44
N PRO A 158 -6.67 4.37 -13.21
CA PRO A 158 -6.71 4.45 -14.67
C PRO A 158 -8.07 5.00 -15.12
N GLN A 159 -8.09 5.82 -16.17
CA GLN A 159 -9.27 6.57 -16.59
C GLN A 159 -10.04 5.91 -17.75
N SER A 160 -9.48 4.88 -18.36
CA SER A 160 -10.09 4.16 -19.47
C SER A 160 -9.69 2.71 -19.53
N LEU A 161 -10.47 1.91 -20.27
CA LEU A 161 -10.08 0.52 -20.58
C LEU A 161 -8.79 0.44 -21.41
N GLU A 162 -8.49 1.46 -22.21
CA GLU A 162 -7.26 1.54 -22.98
C GLU A 162 -6.06 1.73 -22.06
N GLU A 163 -6.14 2.65 -21.10
CA GLU A 163 -5.10 2.82 -20.07
C GLU A 163 -4.87 1.52 -19.28
N MET A 164 -5.96 0.84 -18.87
CA MET A 164 -5.85 -0.44 -18.15
C MET A 164 -5.18 -1.55 -18.95
N LYS A 165 -5.29 -1.51 -20.29
CA LYS A 165 -4.60 -2.49 -21.17
C LYS A 165 -3.12 -2.17 -21.36
N ASN A 166 -2.76 -0.90 -21.18
CA ASN A 166 -1.38 -0.43 -21.33
C ASN A 166 -0.57 -0.55 -20.02
N ILE A 167 -1.27 -0.67 -18.88
CA ILE A 167 -0.70 -0.96 -17.57
C ILE A 167 -0.41 -2.45 -17.40
#